data_7de88af36eebdf0e538a9910ee6834e6
#
_entry.id   7de88af36eebdf0e538a9910ee6834e6
#
_cell.length_a   1.000
_cell.length_b   1.000
_cell.length_c   1.000
_cell.angle_alpha   90.00
_cell.angle_beta   90.00
_cell.angle_gamma   90.00
#
_symmetry.space_group_name_H-M   'P 1'
#
loop_
_entity.id
_entity.type
_entity.pdbx_description
1 polymer ?
#
loop_
_entity_poly.entity_id
_entity_poly.type
_entity_poly.pdbx_seq_one_letter_code
_entity_poly.pdbx_strand_id
1 'polypeptide(L)'
;FRWQGWAYDDGLGGACRNENGKNLYVVNVDRDIFVFDAGLKYDNDLNLGIDYIIPNFDYLIKNKKNIKGIFLTHGHESNIGAVPDILEQIPSIPVYGTKLTLEMLKNDLEPEQLKKANLKEIKAHTKINFGKNSIFPISVTHSIPDAVCFVLYTPDGAIVYTGDFVFDATMQGAYKTDIGKLAYVGKQGVLCLMAESFYAEKEGHTSPSNRVAGFIREVLAKNPNRIIATIFPAHFYRIQEMFNEVSKTHRKIVIMGKGLQDMINKAVDEGYLSVDKSRIGTLSDLENKDTVILISDEKEKPFNNLDRIIKGYDKYIKIKETDTIFITEPAYPGIEKRSALIMDEIAMLGANAVSLSSKKHLLHHASREDLMLMINLMNPKYYFPVKGEYRNQYANAEVAEQIGIPRENIILKENGDVAEFIKGKLTDSKEHIEVDQILIDGKSQGDIGDLVLKDREMLGENGIVIISCTLDKQTKDILGGPEILTRGFVYVKESQDL
;
A
#
# COMPACT_ATOMS: atom_id res chain seq x y z
N PHE A 1 14.22 23.93 10.75
CA PHE A 1 13.53 22.88 10.02
C PHE A 1 13.37 21.68 10.94
N ARG A 2 12.18 21.17 11.08
CA ARG A 2 11.85 19.99 11.89
C ARG A 2 11.15 18.97 10.99
N TRP A 3 11.53 17.72 11.14
CA TRP A 3 10.91 16.59 10.49
C TRP A 3 10.24 15.67 11.51
N GLN A 4 9.11 15.07 11.12
CA GLN A 4 8.33 14.14 11.94
C GLN A 4 7.84 13.01 11.06
N GLY A 5 8.15 11.77 11.41
CA GLY A 5 7.65 10.58 10.73
C GLY A 5 6.70 9.79 11.61
N TRP A 6 5.73 9.13 11.02
CA TRP A 6 4.67 8.39 11.69
C TRP A 6 4.74 6.92 11.37
N ALA A 7 4.85 6.08 12.38
CA ALA A 7 4.45 4.68 12.44
C ALA A 7 4.55 4.18 13.89
N TYR A 8 4.02 3.05 14.23
CA TYR A 8 3.45 2.67 15.52
C TYR A 8 4.22 1.63 16.36
N ASP A 9 3.83 1.54 17.68
CA ASP A 9 4.17 0.54 18.70
C ASP A 9 3.02 -0.45 18.92
N ASP A 10 3.32 -1.76 18.94
CA ASP A 10 2.41 -2.81 19.37
C ASP A 10 2.40 -2.93 20.89
N GLY A 11 1.25 -2.74 21.54
CA GLY A 11 1.03 -2.85 22.99
C GLY A 11 1.35 -4.20 23.64
N LEU A 12 2.20 -5.01 23.06
CA LEU A 12 2.78 -6.23 23.60
C LEU A 12 4.30 -6.10 23.70
N GLY A 13 4.76 -5.24 24.58
CA GLY A 13 6.10 -5.26 25.17
C GLY A 13 7.28 -5.51 24.22
N GLY A 14 7.50 -4.64 23.27
CA GLY A 14 8.69 -4.74 22.41
C GLY A 14 8.80 -3.57 21.43
N ALA A 15 9.96 -3.00 21.35
CA ALA A 15 10.41 -1.85 20.56
C ALA A 15 9.54 -1.45 19.36
N CYS A 16 9.32 -0.14 19.22
CA CYS A 16 8.75 0.51 18.03
C CYS A 16 9.27 -0.11 16.75
N ARG A 17 8.39 -0.60 15.89
CA ARG A 17 8.76 -1.21 14.62
C ARG A 17 8.33 -0.31 13.49
N ASN A 18 9.29 0.25 12.78
CA ASN A 18 9.07 0.83 11.46
C ASN A 18 8.45 -0.25 10.56
N GLU A 19 7.50 0.12 9.70
CA GLU A 19 6.72 -0.85 8.93
C GLU A 19 6.40 -0.38 7.52
N ASN A 20 5.84 -1.27 6.73
CA ASN A 20 5.34 -0.96 5.39
C ASN A 20 3.87 -0.52 5.46
N GLY A 21 3.54 0.58 4.83
CA GLY A 21 2.21 1.18 4.88
C GLY A 21 2.15 2.37 5.83
N LYS A 22 0.97 2.96 5.96
CA LYS A 22 0.73 4.17 6.78
C LYS A 22 1.73 5.30 6.55
N ASN A 23 2.22 5.45 5.31
CA ASN A 23 3.21 6.48 4.98
C ASN A 23 2.62 7.87 5.21
N LEU A 24 3.15 8.59 6.18
CA LEU A 24 2.81 9.97 6.47
C LEU A 24 4.04 10.67 7.03
N TYR A 25 4.58 11.63 6.28
CA TYR A 25 5.79 12.34 6.65
C TYR A 25 5.51 13.83 6.74
N VAL A 26 5.87 14.44 7.86
CA VAL A 26 5.61 15.85 8.13
C VAL A 26 6.92 16.62 8.12
N VAL A 27 7.01 17.63 7.27
CA VAL A 27 8.13 18.54 7.20
C VAL A 27 7.68 19.92 7.64
N ASN A 28 8.24 20.39 8.75
CA ASN A 28 7.94 21.70 9.32
C ASN A 28 9.09 22.68 9.01
N VAL A 29 8.79 23.74 8.27
CA VAL A 29 9.76 24.80 7.94
C VAL A 29 9.27 26.11 8.56
N ASP A 30 9.87 26.55 9.65
CA ASP A 30 9.39 27.64 10.49
C ASP A 30 7.94 27.39 10.97
N ARG A 31 6.97 28.06 10.34
CA ARG A 31 5.52 27.91 10.62
C ARG A 31 4.79 27.14 9.54
N ASP A 32 5.44 26.83 8.43
CA ASP A 32 4.83 26.16 7.28
C ASP A 32 4.98 24.64 7.41
N ILE A 33 3.89 23.91 7.35
CA ILE A 33 3.85 22.47 7.45
C ILE A 33 3.51 21.87 6.10
N PHE A 34 4.36 20.95 5.63
CA PHE A 34 4.21 20.17 4.41
C PHE A 34 4.05 18.71 4.81
N VAL A 35 3.00 18.06 4.32
CA VAL A 35 2.74 16.64 4.59
C VAL A 35 2.98 15.86 3.30
N PHE A 36 3.83 14.84 3.36
CA PHE A 36 4.08 13.95 2.23
C PHE A 36 3.44 12.61 2.49
N ASP A 37 2.54 12.23 1.58
CA ASP A 37 1.67 11.07 1.63
C ASP A 37 0.77 11.04 2.89
N ALA A 38 -0.23 10.17 2.87
CA ALA A 38 -1.10 9.86 4.00
C ALA A 38 -1.75 8.49 3.74
N GLY A 39 -1.02 7.42 4.05
CA GLY A 39 -1.38 6.06 3.69
C GLY A 39 -2.07 5.30 4.79
N LEU A 40 -2.68 4.18 4.42
CA LEU A 40 -3.20 3.17 5.35
C LEU A 40 -2.35 1.89 5.30
N LYS A 41 -2.66 0.96 6.20
CA LYS A 41 -2.15 -0.42 6.22
C LYS A 41 -3.30 -1.37 6.49
N TYR A 42 -3.26 -2.56 5.89
CA TYR A 42 -4.14 -3.67 6.25
C TYR A 42 -3.47 -4.56 7.29
N ASP A 43 -4.24 -4.93 8.32
CA ASP A 43 -3.80 -5.95 9.26
C ASP A 43 -4.07 -7.33 8.65
N ASN A 44 -2.99 -8.04 8.32
CA ASN A 44 -3.06 -9.37 7.72
C ASN A 44 -3.03 -10.50 8.76
N ASP A 45 -2.67 -10.22 10.00
CA ASP A 45 -2.32 -11.27 10.98
C ASP A 45 -3.41 -11.53 12.05
N LEU A 46 -4.20 -10.54 12.43
CA LEU A 46 -5.01 -10.67 13.63
C LEU A 46 -6.49 -11.03 13.40
N ASN A 47 -7.03 -10.92 12.20
CA ASN A 47 -8.45 -11.25 11.88
C ASN A 47 -9.49 -10.79 12.92
N LEU A 48 -9.17 -9.74 13.70
CA LEU A 48 -9.99 -9.24 14.80
C LEU A 48 -11.15 -8.35 14.35
N GLY A 49 -11.48 -8.38 13.05
CA GLY A 49 -12.55 -7.57 12.48
C GLY A 49 -12.15 -6.12 12.21
N ILE A 50 -10.84 -5.84 12.09
CA ILE A 50 -10.31 -4.54 11.69
C ILE A 50 -10.27 -4.46 10.17
N ASP A 51 -10.82 -3.39 9.61
CA ASP A 51 -10.80 -3.18 8.17
C ASP A 51 -9.45 -2.66 7.67
N TYR A 52 -8.91 -1.66 8.34
CA TYR A 52 -7.59 -1.07 8.05
C TYR A 52 -7.08 -0.23 9.22
N ILE A 53 -5.83 0.15 9.14
CA ILE A 53 -5.11 0.91 10.15
C ILE A 53 -4.59 2.19 9.52
N ILE A 54 -4.74 3.33 10.18
CA ILE A 54 -4.22 4.62 9.76
C ILE A 54 -3.32 5.23 10.83
N PRO A 55 -2.39 6.13 10.47
CA PRO A 55 -1.61 6.87 11.45
C PRO A 55 -2.52 7.82 12.24
N ASN A 56 -2.23 8.01 13.51
CA ASN A 56 -2.82 9.11 14.29
C ASN A 56 -2.37 10.45 13.70
N PHE A 57 -3.27 11.33 13.42
CA PHE A 57 -3.01 12.64 12.83
C PHE A 57 -3.43 13.83 13.70
N ASP A 58 -3.50 13.65 15.01
CA ASP A 58 -3.79 14.72 15.99
C ASP A 58 -2.87 15.91 15.84
N TYR A 59 -1.60 15.66 15.49
CA TYR A 59 -0.65 16.72 15.21
C TYR A 59 -1.13 17.62 14.06
N LEU A 60 -1.69 17.05 13.01
CA LEU A 60 -2.23 17.80 11.88
C LEU A 60 -3.46 18.59 12.30
N ILE A 61 -4.35 18.02 13.13
CA ILE A 61 -5.54 18.69 13.66
C ILE A 61 -5.13 19.91 14.48
N LYS A 62 -4.18 19.72 15.41
CA LYS A 62 -3.66 20.80 16.28
C LYS A 62 -3.01 21.94 15.48
N ASN A 63 -2.37 21.62 14.36
CA ASN A 63 -1.59 22.56 13.54
C ASN A 63 -2.26 22.94 12.21
N LYS A 64 -3.55 22.66 12.02
CA LYS A 64 -4.27 22.79 10.73
C LYS A 64 -4.11 24.14 10.04
N LYS A 65 -3.93 25.23 10.78
CA LYS A 65 -3.74 26.59 10.22
C LYS A 65 -2.40 26.78 9.51
N ASN A 66 -1.41 25.97 9.85
CA ASN A 66 -0.05 26.09 9.33
C ASN A 66 0.21 25.13 8.17
N ILE A 67 -0.68 24.17 7.91
CA ILE A 67 -0.51 23.15 6.87
C ILE A 67 -0.69 23.78 5.50
N LYS A 68 0.32 23.68 4.66
CA LYS A 68 0.31 24.13 3.26
C LYS A 68 -0.36 23.13 2.34
N GLY A 69 -0.34 21.86 2.69
CA GLY A 69 -1.01 20.79 1.98
C GLY A 69 -0.47 19.41 2.29
N ILE A 70 -1.22 18.40 1.83
CA ILE A 70 -0.78 17.02 1.69
C ILE A 70 -0.32 16.83 0.25
N PHE A 71 0.89 16.33 0.03
CA PHE A 71 1.50 16.13 -1.27
C PHE A 71 1.63 14.63 -1.52
N LEU A 72 0.83 14.11 -2.45
CA LEU A 72 0.70 12.69 -2.73
C LEU A 72 1.65 12.28 -3.85
N THR A 73 2.52 11.32 -3.58
CA THR A 73 3.52 10.84 -4.55
C THR A 73 2.89 10.01 -5.66
N HIS A 74 1.93 9.15 -5.32
CA HIS A 74 1.21 8.27 -6.26
C HIS A 74 -0.04 7.67 -5.60
N GLY A 75 -0.82 6.89 -6.35
CA GLY A 75 -2.17 6.46 -5.96
C GLY A 75 -2.28 5.14 -5.19
N HIS A 76 -1.21 4.59 -4.60
CA HIS A 76 -1.33 3.39 -3.77
C HIS A 76 -1.96 3.70 -2.40
N GLU A 77 -2.71 2.76 -1.86
CA GLU A 77 -3.39 2.93 -0.56
C GLU A 77 -2.41 3.16 0.60
N SER A 78 -1.21 2.59 0.51
CA SER A 78 -0.12 2.85 1.46
C SER A 78 0.34 4.32 1.49
N ASN A 79 -0.09 5.14 0.52
CA ASN A 79 0.30 6.54 0.33
C ASN A 79 -0.88 7.51 0.34
N ILE A 80 -2.10 7.06 -0.05
CA ILE A 80 -3.28 7.93 -0.09
C ILE A 80 -4.41 7.49 0.82
N GLY A 81 -4.38 6.26 1.34
CA GLY A 81 -5.55 5.60 1.92
C GLY A 81 -6.08 6.22 3.22
N ALA A 82 -5.28 7.00 3.97
CA ALA A 82 -5.74 7.74 5.15
C ALA A 82 -6.23 9.17 4.82
N VAL A 83 -6.12 9.62 3.56
CA VAL A 83 -6.59 10.96 3.18
C VAL A 83 -8.09 11.16 3.43
N PRO A 84 -8.99 10.18 3.14
CA PRO A 84 -10.41 10.32 3.45
C PRO A 84 -10.66 10.61 4.93
N ASP A 85 -9.98 9.90 5.85
CA ASP A 85 -10.11 10.08 7.29
C ASP A 85 -9.61 11.45 7.75
N ILE A 86 -8.48 11.91 7.19
CA ILE A 86 -7.95 13.25 7.47
C ILE A 86 -8.92 14.33 6.97
N LEU A 87 -9.51 14.16 5.78
CA LEU A 87 -10.46 15.12 5.21
C LEU A 87 -11.79 15.16 5.98
N GLU A 88 -12.15 14.11 6.70
CA GLU A 88 -13.31 14.13 7.60
C GLU A 88 -13.08 15.12 8.76
N GLN A 89 -11.88 15.18 9.31
CA GLN A 89 -11.52 16.05 10.43
C GLN A 89 -11.04 17.45 9.98
N ILE A 90 -10.39 17.52 8.82
CA ILE A 90 -9.84 18.76 8.27
C ILE A 90 -10.25 18.91 6.79
N PRO A 91 -11.53 19.15 6.48
CA PRO A 91 -12.04 19.10 5.10
C PRO A 91 -11.47 20.17 4.16
N SER A 92 -10.90 21.24 4.71
CA SER A 92 -10.34 22.35 3.93
C SER A 92 -8.85 22.22 3.61
N ILE A 93 -8.16 21.19 4.10
CA ILE A 93 -6.73 21.01 3.85
C ILE A 93 -6.48 20.84 2.33
N PRO A 94 -5.54 21.57 1.71
CA PRO A 94 -5.22 21.33 0.31
C PRO A 94 -4.55 19.96 0.12
N VAL A 95 -5.01 19.19 -0.85
CA VAL A 95 -4.41 17.91 -1.23
C VAL A 95 -3.88 18.02 -2.65
N TYR A 96 -2.59 17.88 -2.82
CA TYR A 96 -1.89 17.97 -4.10
C TYR A 96 -1.53 16.58 -4.61
N GLY A 97 -1.87 16.27 -5.84
CA GLY A 97 -1.53 15.00 -6.49
C GLY A 97 -1.55 15.12 -8.00
N THR A 98 -0.91 14.22 -8.70
CA THR A 98 -1.04 14.12 -10.16
C THR A 98 -2.47 13.71 -10.53
N LYS A 99 -2.85 13.87 -11.80
CA LYS A 99 -4.22 13.62 -12.25
C LYS A 99 -4.71 12.23 -11.83
N LEU A 100 -3.94 11.18 -12.15
CA LEU A 100 -4.32 9.80 -11.82
C LEU A 100 -4.43 9.58 -10.31
N THR A 101 -3.47 10.09 -9.53
CA THR A 101 -3.47 9.99 -8.06
C THR A 101 -4.73 10.60 -7.46
N LEU A 102 -5.13 11.79 -7.93
CA LEU A 102 -6.36 12.43 -7.46
C LEU A 102 -7.63 11.70 -7.93
N GLU A 103 -7.63 11.13 -9.14
CA GLU A 103 -8.76 10.34 -9.61
C GLU A 103 -8.94 9.05 -8.79
N MET A 104 -7.85 8.41 -8.38
CA MET A 104 -7.92 7.25 -7.47
C MET A 104 -8.45 7.68 -6.09
N LEU A 105 -7.91 8.76 -5.52
CA LEU A 105 -8.40 9.30 -4.26
C LEU A 105 -9.90 9.65 -4.30
N LYS A 106 -10.40 10.23 -5.41
CA LYS A 106 -11.82 10.56 -5.55
C LYS A 106 -12.74 9.35 -5.46
N ASN A 107 -12.26 8.17 -5.86
CA ASN A 107 -13.05 6.93 -5.75
C ASN A 107 -13.22 6.47 -4.30
N ASP A 108 -12.33 6.89 -3.39
CA ASP A 108 -12.37 6.54 -1.96
C ASP A 108 -13.10 7.61 -1.13
N LEU A 109 -13.40 8.78 -1.71
CA LEU A 109 -14.11 9.85 -1.01
C LEU A 109 -15.63 9.67 -1.11
N GLU A 110 -16.31 9.78 0.02
CA GLU A 110 -17.76 9.86 0.05
C GLU A 110 -18.25 11.13 -0.69
N PRO A 111 -19.45 11.13 -1.30
CA PRO A 111 -19.96 12.27 -2.08
C PRO A 111 -19.93 13.62 -1.35
N GLU A 112 -20.16 13.63 -0.04
CA GLU A 112 -20.14 14.84 0.78
C GLU A 112 -18.70 15.32 1.07
N GLN A 113 -17.76 14.40 1.23
CA GLN A 113 -16.33 14.73 1.34
C GLN A 113 -15.81 15.32 0.04
N LEU A 114 -16.15 14.70 -1.10
CA LEU A 114 -15.72 15.15 -2.41
C LEU A 114 -16.16 16.59 -2.72
N LYS A 115 -17.37 16.99 -2.30
CA LYS A 115 -17.86 18.36 -2.46
C LYS A 115 -17.06 19.40 -1.66
N LYS A 116 -16.47 19.00 -0.53
CA LYS A 116 -15.74 19.88 0.40
C LYS A 116 -14.23 19.83 0.18
N ALA A 117 -13.73 18.76 -0.42
CA ALA A 117 -12.31 18.52 -0.60
C ALA A 117 -11.63 19.57 -1.47
N ASN A 118 -10.49 20.07 -1.01
CA ASN A 118 -9.67 21.03 -1.74
C ASN A 118 -8.56 20.32 -2.53
N LEU A 119 -8.94 19.59 -3.58
CA LEU A 119 -8.03 18.83 -4.42
C LEU A 119 -7.34 19.74 -5.44
N LYS A 120 -6.02 19.66 -5.54
CA LYS A 120 -5.15 20.45 -6.40
C LYS A 120 -4.35 19.55 -7.32
N GLU A 121 -4.71 19.52 -8.60
CA GLU A 121 -3.92 18.80 -9.60
C GLU A 121 -2.55 19.46 -9.77
N ILE A 122 -1.51 18.64 -9.76
CA ILE A 122 -0.14 19.05 -10.07
C ILE A 122 0.37 18.31 -11.30
N LYS A 123 1.34 18.93 -11.94
CA LYS A 123 2.07 18.29 -13.05
C LYS A 123 3.54 18.18 -12.67
N ALA A 124 4.15 17.06 -13.00
CA ALA A 124 5.59 16.90 -12.85
C ALA A 124 6.32 18.11 -13.51
N HIS A 125 7.43 18.51 -12.90
CA HIS A 125 8.28 19.61 -13.34
C HIS A 125 7.63 21.02 -13.27
N THR A 126 6.53 21.16 -12.56
CA THR A 126 5.88 22.45 -12.32
C THR A 126 6.07 22.88 -10.87
N LYS A 127 6.78 23.97 -10.65
CA LYS A 127 7.08 24.51 -9.32
C LYS A 127 5.84 25.13 -8.67
N ILE A 128 5.59 24.78 -7.41
CA ILE A 128 4.49 25.32 -6.59
C ILE A 128 5.12 26.17 -5.48
N ASN A 129 4.75 27.44 -5.40
CA ASN A 129 5.38 28.40 -4.47
C ASN A 129 4.54 28.58 -3.20
N PHE A 130 5.23 28.62 -2.06
CA PHE A 130 4.68 28.87 -0.72
C PHE A 130 5.54 29.91 0.01
N GLY A 131 5.55 31.13 -0.51
CA GLY A 131 6.37 32.21 0.02
C GLY A 131 7.88 31.95 -0.16
N LYS A 132 8.59 31.69 0.94
CA LYS A 132 10.03 31.37 0.92
C LYS A 132 10.30 29.93 0.47
N ASN A 133 9.29 29.07 0.61
CA ASN A 133 9.38 27.65 0.31
C ASN A 133 8.74 27.35 -1.04
N SER A 134 9.12 26.25 -1.66
CA SER A 134 8.46 25.77 -2.87
C SER A 134 8.62 24.26 -3.04
N ILE A 135 7.60 23.64 -3.63
CA ILE A 135 7.59 22.22 -3.98
C ILE A 135 7.83 22.06 -5.49
N PHE A 136 8.68 21.11 -5.85
CA PHE A 136 8.96 20.75 -7.22
C PHE A 136 8.83 19.24 -7.41
N PRO A 137 7.76 18.75 -8.04
CA PRO A 137 7.57 17.34 -8.33
C PRO A 137 8.41 16.90 -9.53
N ILE A 138 9.04 15.73 -9.44
CA ILE A 138 9.82 15.11 -10.51
C ILE A 138 9.28 13.73 -10.78
N SER A 139 9.04 13.37 -12.05
CA SER A 139 8.58 12.04 -12.43
C SER A 139 9.55 10.95 -12.03
N VAL A 140 9.03 9.88 -11.45
CA VAL A 140 9.75 8.64 -11.12
C VAL A 140 9.03 7.42 -11.68
N THR A 141 9.76 6.35 -11.93
CA THR A 141 9.18 5.08 -12.37
C THR A 141 8.63 4.31 -11.19
N HIS A 142 7.36 3.90 -11.29
CA HIS A 142 6.72 3.00 -10.35
C HIS A 142 5.72 2.08 -11.08
N SER A 143 5.03 1.19 -10.36
CA SER A 143 4.01 0.28 -10.93
C SER A 143 2.77 1.01 -11.47
N ILE A 144 2.58 2.25 -11.07
CA ILE A 144 1.49 3.12 -11.45
C ILE A 144 2.03 4.34 -12.22
N PRO A 145 1.35 4.82 -13.28
CA PRO A 145 1.81 5.99 -14.02
C PRO A 145 1.68 7.27 -13.20
N ASP A 146 2.37 8.31 -13.66
CA ASP A 146 2.39 9.65 -13.06
C ASP A 146 2.90 9.72 -11.60
N ALA A 147 3.66 8.71 -11.15
CA ALA A 147 4.32 8.76 -9.86
C ALA A 147 5.40 9.86 -9.84
N VAL A 148 5.51 10.55 -8.70
CA VAL A 148 6.46 11.66 -8.53
C VAL A 148 7.22 11.55 -7.21
N CYS A 149 8.47 11.98 -7.19
CA CYS A 149 9.15 12.41 -5.98
C CYS A 149 8.96 13.91 -5.78
N PHE A 150 9.12 14.38 -4.56
CA PHE A 150 8.99 15.80 -4.22
C PHE A 150 10.30 16.40 -3.76
N VAL A 151 10.62 17.57 -4.30
CA VAL A 151 11.72 18.41 -3.83
C VAL A 151 11.11 19.62 -3.13
N LEU A 152 11.29 19.73 -1.83
CA LEU A 152 10.93 20.91 -1.05
C LEU A 152 12.16 21.82 -0.93
N TYR A 153 12.13 22.93 -1.64
CA TYR A 153 13.14 23.97 -1.50
C TYR A 153 12.83 24.85 -0.29
N THR A 154 13.79 24.97 0.59
CA THR A 154 13.74 25.79 1.81
C THR A 154 14.91 26.76 1.82
N PRO A 155 14.92 27.78 2.71
CA PRO A 155 16.09 28.65 2.88
C PRO A 155 17.36 27.93 3.32
N ASP A 156 17.24 26.79 4.00
CA ASP A 156 18.37 25.99 4.50
C ASP A 156 18.89 24.96 3.49
N GLY A 157 18.18 24.74 2.39
CA GLY A 157 18.52 23.79 1.33
C GLY A 157 17.34 22.96 0.87
N ALA A 158 17.56 22.09 -0.11
CA ALA A 158 16.54 21.24 -0.68
C ALA A 158 16.36 19.95 0.15
N ILE A 159 15.11 19.58 0.39
CA ILE A 159 14.73 18.30 1.00
C ILE A 159 14.03 17.50 -0.08
N VAL A 160 14.46 16.25 -0.29
CA VAL A 160 13.88 15.37 -1.30
C VAL A 160 13.20 14.20 -0.61
N TYR A 161 11.94 13.97 -0.94
CA TYR A 161 11.20 12.76 -0.57
C TYR A 161 10.93 11.95 -1.84
N THR A 162 11.51 10.75 -1.92
CA THR A 162 11.47 9.95 -3.16
C THR A 162 10.10 9.39 -3.47
N GLY A 163 9.25 9.15 -2.44
CA GLY A 163 8.17 8.19 -2.59
C GLY A 163 8.73 6.81 -2.94
N ASP A 164 7.95 6.01 -3.66
CA ASP A 164 8.37 4.71 -4.17
C ASP A 164 8.88 4.85 -5.59
N PHE A 165 10.01 4.22 -5.89
CA PHE A 165 10.64 4.35 -7.19
C PHE A 165 11.46 3.14 -7.58
N VAL A 166 11.74 3.04 -8.87
CA VAL A 166 12.76 2.17 -9.45
C VAL A 166 13.45 2.90 -10.59
N PHE A 167 14.62 2.44 -11.01
CA PHE A 167 15.24 2.89 -12.25
C PHE A 167 15.09 1.83 -13.34
N ASP A 168 14.29 2.13 -14.36
CA ASP A 168 14.16 1.30 -15.55
C ASP A 168 14.24 2.15 -16.81
N ALA A 169 15.34 2.00 -17.54
CA ALA A 169 15.60 2.76 -18.77
C ALA A 169 14.66 2.39 -19.94
N THR A 170 13.90 1.30 -19.82
CA THR A 170 12.96 0.84 -20.84
C THR A 170 11.59 1.49 -20.72
N MET A 171 11.31 2.14 -19.58
CA MET A 171 10.02 2.78 -19.32
C MET A 171 9.83 4.05 -20.16
N GLN A 172 8.59 4.25 -20.57
CA GLN A 172 8.18 5.35 -21.45
C GLN A 172 6.95 6.09 -20.92
N GLY A 173 6.70 7.28 -21.47
CA GLY A 173 5.51 8.08 -21.14
C GLY A 173 5.43 8.42 -19.65
N ALA A 174 4.26 8.20 -19.07
CA ALA A 174 3.93 8.51 -17.68
C ALA A 174 4.67 7.63 -16.64
N TYR A 175 5.45 6.63 -17.07
CA TYR A 175 6.29 5.80 -16.21
C TYR A 175 7.77 6.19 -16.20
N LYS A 176 8.16 7.19 -17.01
CA LYS A 176 9.58 7.51 -17.20
C LYS A 176 10.13 8.36 -16.07
N THR A 177 11.22 7.90 -15.42
CA THR A 177 12.02 8.75 -14.51
C THR A 177 12.76 9.84 -15.26
N ASP A 178 12.64 11.10 -14.82
CA ASP A 178 13.47 12.19 -15.32
C ASP A 178 14.80 12.27 -14.57
N ILE A 179 15.73 11.41 -14.97
CA ILE A 179 17.09 11.35 -14.41
C ILE A 179 17.82 12.70 -14.54
N GLY A 180 17.56 13.43 -15.64
CA GLY A 180 18.17 14.75 -15.87
C GLY A 180 17.75 15.78 -14.83
N LYS A 181 16.48 15.77 -14.42
CA LYS A 181 15.96 16.66 -13.35
C LYS A 181 16.48 16.24 -11.99
N LEU A 182 16.54 14.94 -11.70
CA LEU A 182 17.14 14.43 -10.46
C LEU A 182 18.61 14.90 -10.34
N ALA A 183 19.41 14.68 -11.37
CA ALA A 183 20.81 15.12 -11.40
C ALA A 183 20.96 16.66 -11.29
N TYR A 184 20.03 17.41 -11.90
CA TYR A 184 20.03 18.88 -11.79
C TYR A 184 19.78 19.33 -10.35
N VAL A 185 18.82 18.72 -9.65
CA VAL A 185 18.55 19.02 -8.23
C VAL A 185 19.76 18.67 -7.37
N GLY A 186 20.39 17.51 -7.60
CA GLY A 186 21.62 17.12 -6.89
C GLY A 186 22.76 18.14 -7.05
N LYS A 187 22.95 18.70 -8.26
CA LYS A 187 23.94 19.75 -8.52
C LYS A 187 23.65 21.06 -7.81
N GLN A 188 22.39 21.37 -7.49
CA GLN A 188 22.01 22.56 -6.74
C GLN A 188 22.26 22.43 -5.24
N GLY A 189 22.46 21.23 -4.75
CA GLY A 189 22.68 20.91 -3.34
C GLY A 189 21.42 20.44 -2.64
N VAL A 190 21.46 19.19 -2.18
CA VAL A 190 20.41 18.55 -1.40
C VAL A 190 20.83 18.52 0.06
N LEU A 191 20.03 19.16 0.92
CA LEU A 191 20.26 19.14 2.36
C LEU A 191 19.98 17.74 2.93
N CYS A 192 18.81 17.18 2.61
CA CYS A 192 18.40 15.87 3.10
C CYS A 192 17.66 15.10 2.01
N LEU A 193 18.05 13.84 1.81
CA LEU A 193 17.36 12.89 0.95
C LEU A 193 16.63 11.87 1.84
N MET A 194 15.32 11.84 1.76
CA MET A 194 14.43 10.86 2.39
C MET A 194 14.07 9.82 1.33
N ALA A 195 14.64 8.61 1.44
CA ALA A 195 14.45 7.56 0.44
C ALA A 195 13.84 6.29 1.05
N GLU A 196 12.94 5.65 0.27
CA GLU A 196 12.34 4.38 0.64
C GLU A 196 13.38 3.30 0.95
N SER A 197 13.01 2.29 1.77
CA SER A 197 13.94 1.24 2.20
C SER A 197 13.45 -0.18 1.95
N PHE A 198 12.29 -0.36 1.33
CA PHE A 198 11.56 -1.63 1.29
C PHE A 198 12.41 -2.82 0.79
N TYR A 199 13.23 -2.61 -0.23
CA TYR A 199 14.12 -3.63 -0.79
C TYR A 199 15.61 -3.29 -0.67
N ALA A 200 16.00 -2.49 0.30
CA ALA A 200 17.42 -2.15 0.53
C ALA A 200 18.32 -3.37 0.78
N GLU A 201 17.75 -4.48 1.28
CA GLU A 201 18.47 -5.76 1.46
C GLU A 201 18.63 -6.57 0.17
N LYS A 202 17.95 -6.19 -0.93
CA LYS A 202 17.97 -6.93 -2.20
C LYS A 202 19.08 -6.41 -3.08
N GLU A 203 19.96 -7.31 -3.51
CA GLU A 203 21.04 -7.01 -4.43
C GLU A 203 20.50 -6.68 -5.84
N GLY A 204 21.25 -5.85 -6.58
CA GLY A 204 20.95 -5.48 -7.96
C GLY A 204 19.89 -4.39 -8.09
N HIS A 205 19.34 -4.26 -9.30
CA HIS A 205 18.27 -3.35 -9.66
C HIS A 205 16.92 -4.05 -9.67
N THR A 206 15.88 -3.34 -9.27
CA THR A 206 14.50 -3.74 -9.53
C THR A 206 14.10 -3.25 -10.93
N SER A 207 13.91 -4.20 -11.85
CA SER A 207 13.47 -3.88 -13.21
C SER A 207 12.07 -4.46 -13.45
N PRO A 208 11.03 -3.62 -13.50
CA PRO A 208 9.65 -4.11 -13.61
C PRO A 208 9.33 -4.76 -14.96
N SER A 209 9.95 -4.30 -16.06
CA SER A 209 9.44 -4.59 -17.41
C SER A 209 9.88 -5.92 -18.00
N ASN A 210 11.16 -6.23 -17.96
CA ASN A 210 11.68 -7.30 -18.84
C ASN A 210 11.50 -8.72 -18.31
N ARG A 211 11.17 -8.90 -17.04
CA ARG A 211 11.15 -10.22 -16.40
C ARG A 211 9.76 -10.84 -16.31
N VAL A 212 8.71 -10.02 -16.28
CA VAL A 212 7.35 -10.51 -16.07
C VAL A 212 6.59 -10.72 -17.36
N ALA A 213 6.73 -9.87 -18.35
CA ALA A 213 6.16 -10.09 -19.69
C ALA A 213 6.60 -11.44 -20.28
N GLY A 214 7.89 -11.81 -20.12
CA GLY A 214 8.41 -13.11 -20.54
C GLY A 214 7.75 -14.28 -19.79
N PHE A 215 7.54 -14.13 -18.48
CA PHE A 215 6.89 -15.13 -17.65
C PHE A 215 5.39 -15.25 -17.99
N ILE A 216 4.68 -14.13 -18.18
CA ILE A 216 3.29 -14.13 -18.65
C ILE A 216 3.18 -14.90 -19.97
N ARG A 217 4.06 -14.62 -20.93
CA ARG A 217 4.11 -15.32 -22.24
C ARG A 217 4.31 -16.82 -22.07
N GLU A 218 5.21 -17.22 -21.16
CA GLU A 218 5.46 -18.62 -20.84
C GLU A 218 4.22 -19.30 -20.26
N VAL A 219 3.54 -18.65 -19.33
CA VAL A 219 2.29 -19.14 -18.72
C VAL A 219 1.20 -19.30 -19.78
N LEU A 220 1.02 -18.29 -20.64
CA LEU A 220 0.02 -18.35 -21.73
C LEU A 220 0.31 -19.48 -22.73
N ALA A 221 1.59 -19.75 -23.05
CA ALA A 221 2.00 -20.77 -23.99
C ALA A 221 1.90 -22.19 -23.42
N LYS A 222 2.29 -22.38 -22.16
CA LYS A 222 2.30 -23.71 -21.51
C LYS A 222 0.93 -24.20 -21.06
N ASN A 223 -0.04 -23.30 -20.89
CA ASN A 223 -1.35 -23.64 -20.38
C ASN A 223 -2.42 -23.44 -21.47
N PRO A 224 -2.81 -24.50 -22.21
CA PRO A 224 -3.73 -24.38 -23.35
C PRO A 224 -5.18 -24.12 -22.93
N ASN A 225 -5.52 -24.32 -21.65
CA ASN A 225 -6.86 -24.15 -21.11
C ASN A 225 -7.05 -22.77 -20.47
N ARG A 226 -8.21 -22.59 -19.84
CA ARG A 226 -8.61 -21.35 -19.19
C ARG A 226 -7.63 -20.95 -18.08
N ILE A 227 -7.31 -19.65 -18.01
CA ILE A 227 -6.42 -19.09 -17.03
C ILE A 227 -7.21 -18.08 -16.20
N ILE A 228 -7.17 -18.20 -14.88
CA ILE A 228 -7.71 -17.22 -13.94
C ILE A 228 -6.52 -16.48 -13.34
N ALA A 229 -6.36 -15.21 -13.68
CA ALA A 229 -5.23 -14.39 -13.26
C ALA A 229 -5.66 -13.37 -12.20
N THR A 230 -4.99 -13.36 -11.04
CA THR A 230 -5.17 -12.32 -10.02
C THR A 230 -4.38 -11.09 -10.40
N ILE A 231 -4.88 -9.91 -10.05
CA ILE A 231 -4.16 -8.65 -10.24
C ILE A 231 -4.53 -7.63 -9.16
N PHE A 232 -3.59 -6.80 -8.75
CA PHE A 232 -3.90 -5.63 -7.96
C PHE A 232 -4.37 -4.48 -8.85
N PRO A 233 -5.51 -3.84 -8.54
CA PRO A 233 -6.07 -2.77 -9.39
C PRO A 233 -5.09 -1.61 -9.60
N ALA A 234 -4.31 -1.27 -8.59
CA ALA A 234 -3.34 -0.18 -8.66
C ALA A 234 -2.07 -0.50 -9.47
N HIS A 235 -1.82 -1.77 -9.84
CA HIS A 235 -0.66 -2.17 -10.63
C HIS A 235 -0.92 -2.04 -12.13
N PHE A 236 -1.10 -0.83 -12.61
CA PHE A 236 -1.40 -0.51 -14.01
C PHE A 236 -0.38 -1.11 -14.99
N TYR A 237 0.90 -1.08 -14.60
CA TYR A 237 1.94 -1.65 -15.46
C TYR A 237 1.74 -3.15 -15.68
N ARG A 238 1.39 -3.90 -14.64
CA ARG A 238 1.11 -5.34 -14.71
C ARG A 238 -0.13 -5.63 -15.57
N ILE A 239 -1.16 -4.82 -15.44
CA ILE A 239 -2.36 -4.90 -16.28
C ILE A 239 -1.98 -4.70 -17.74
N GLN A 240 -1.13 -3.71 -18.05
CA GLN A 240 -0.66 -3.43 -19.41
C GLN A 240 0.18 -4.60 -19.97
N GLU A 241 1.08 -5.19 -19.17
CA GLU A 241 1.84 -6.36 -19.59
C GLU A 241 0.92 -7.54 -19.94
N MET A 242 -0.11 -7.78 -19.12
CA MET A 242 -1.09 -8.85 -19.39
C MET A 242 -1.83 -8.59 -20.70
N PHE A 243 -2.32 -7.39 -20.93
CA PHE A 243 -2.97 -7.01 -22.19
C PHE A 243 -2.04 -7.18 -23.40
N ASN A 244 -0.80 -6.72 -23.27
CA ASN A 244 0.19 -6.82 -24.35
C ASN A 244 0.52 -8.27 -24.71
N GLU A 245 0.67 -9.16 -23.72
CA GLU A 245 1.01 -10.55 -24.01
C GLU A 245 -0.21 -11.35 -24.50
N VAL A 246 -1.40 -11.09 -23.97
CA VAL A 246 -2.63 -11.74 -24.46
C VAL A 246 -2.97 -11.29 -25.89
N SER A 247 -2.74 -10.03 -26.26
CA SER A 247 -2.99 -9.53 -27.62
C SER A 247 -2.17 -10.23 -28.70
N LYS A 248 -1.03 -10.83 -28.35
CA LYS A 248 -0.18 -11.64 -29.23
C LYS A 248 -0.71 -13.08 -29.42
N THR A 249 -1.77 -13.44 -28.74
CA THR A 249 -2.40 -14.77 -28.79
C THR A 249 -3.80 -14.67 -29.40
N HIS A 250 -4.48 -15.81 -29.55
CA HIS A 250 -5.90 -15.86 -29.92
C HIS A 250 -6.85 -15.71 -28.74
N ARG A 251 -6.31 -15.65 -27.50
CA ARG A 251 -7.10 -15.61 -26.27
C ARG A 251 -7.86 -14.30 -26.10
N LYS A 252 -8.97 -14.39 -25.37
CA LYS A 252 -9.72 -13.22 -24.89
C LYS A 252 -9.45 -13.00 -23.40
N ILE A 253 -9.58 -11.75 -22.96
CA ILE A 253 -9.56 -11.38 -21.55
C ILE A 253 -10.98 -11.03 -21.12
N VAL A 254 -11.48 -11.69 -20.07
CA VAL A 254 -12.70 -11.31 -19.38
C VAL A 254 -12.33 -10.66 -18.05
N ILE A 255 -12.70 -9.40 -17.90
CA ILE A 255 -12.41 -8.62 -16.69
C ILE A 255 -13.60 -8.81 -15.72
N MET A 256 -13.32 -9.36 -14.54
CA MET A 256 -14.34 -9.61 -13.52
C MET A 256 -14.31 -8.56 -12.43
N GLY A 257 -15.49 -8.16 -12.01
CA GLY A 257 -15.69 -7.09 -11.01
C GLY A 257 -15.89 -5.71 -11.64
N LYS A 258 -16.98 -5.05 -11.24
CA LYS A 258 -17.34 -3.73 -11.78
C LYS A 258 -16.27 -2.68 -11.51
N GLY A 259 -15.74 -2.66 -10.29
CA GLY A 259 -14.69 -1.70 -9.91
C GLY A 259 -13.45 -1.81 -10.80
N LEU A 260 -12.96 -3.03 -11.06
CA LEU A 260 -11.82 -3.26 -11.96
C LEU A 260 -12.14 -2.84 -13.40
N GLN A 261 -13.36 -3.15 -13.91
CA GLN A 261 -13.78 -2.75 -15.25
C GLN A 261 -13.84 -1.22 -15.39
N ASP A 262 -14.46 -0.55 -14.44
CA ASP A 262 -14.62 0.93 -14.45
C ASP A 262 -13.24 1.60 -14.39
N MET A 263 -12.34 1.11 -13.55
CA MET A 263 -10.97 1.61 -13.45
C MET A 263 -10.18 1.40 -14.75
N ILE A 264 -10.23 0.20 -15.35
CA ILE A 264 -9.55 -0.09 -16.61
C ILE A 264 -10.11 0.77 -17.75
N ASN A 265 -11.45 0.88 -17.86
CA ASN A 265 -12.07 1.71 -18.88
C ASN A 265 -11.64 3.17 -18.76
N LYS A 266 -11.66 3.73 -17.55
CA LYS A 266 -11.21 5.09 -17.28
C LYS A 266 -9.74 5.28 -17.64
N ALA A 267 -8.89 4.32 -17.27
CA ALA A 267 -7.45 4.37 -17.58
C ALA A 267 -7.18 4.28 -19.09
N VAL A 268 -7.98 3.53 -19.84
CA VAL A 268 -7.91 3.48 -21.31
C VAL A 268 -8.36 4.80 -21.93
N ASP A 269 -9.47 5.35 -21.47
CA ASP A 269 -10.02 6.62 -21.99
C ASP A 269 -9.06 7.79 -21.74
N GLU A 270 -8.31 7.76 -20.64
CA GLU A 270 -7.31 8.77 -20.29
C GLU A 270 -5.93 8.50 -20.88
N GLY A 271 -5.73 7.36 -21.57
CA GLY A 271 -4.48 7.01 -22.24
C GLY A 271 -3.40 6.42 -21.33
N TYR A 272 -3.72 6.05 -20.10
CA TYR A 272 -2.80 5.34 -19.19
C TYR A 272 -2.66 3.85 -19.51
N LEU A 273 -3.71 3.24 -20.06
CA LEU A 273 -3.70 1.87 -20.53
C LEU A 273 -4.08 1.82 -22.02
N SER A 274 -3.51 0.85 -22.72
CA SER A 274 -3.84 0.53 -24.10
C SER A 274 -4.34 -0.91 -24.18
N VAL A 275 -5.50 -1.12 -24.80
CA VAL A 275 -6.10 -2.44 -24.92
C VAL A 275 -6.59 -2.69 -26.35
N ASP A 276 -6.32 -3.88 -26.87
CA ASP A 276 -6.96 -4.36 -28.09
C ASP A 276 -8.41 -4.77 -27.75
N LYS A 277 -9.37 -3.93 -28.11
CA LYS A 277 -10.80 -4.15 -27.84
C LYS A 277 -11.32 -5.46 -28.42
N SER A 278 -10.70 -6.00 -29.48
CA SER A 278 -11.08 -7.29 -30.06
C SER A 278 -10.76 -8.47 -29.14
N ARG A 279 -9.87 -8.27 -28.18
CA ARG A 279 -9.45 -9.26 -27.16
C ARG A 279 -10.25 -9.17 -25.87
N ILE A 280 -11.06 -8.15 -25.70
CA ILE A 280 -11.94 -8.06 -24.52
C ILE A 280 -13.14 -8.96 -24.72
N GLY A 281 -13.26 -9.94 -23.83
CA GLY A 281 -14.38 -10.88 -23.77
C GLY A 281 -15.51 -10.38 -22.87
N THR A 282 -16.59 -11.15 -22.84
CA THR A 282 -17.78 -10.90 -22.03
C THR A 282 -18.04 -12.08 -21.09
N LEU A 283 -19.04 -11.99 -20.24
CA LEU A 283 -19.44 -13.09 -19.36
C LEU A 283 -19.76 -14.41 -20.11
N SER A 284 -20.17 -14.34 -21.38
CA SER A 284 -20.39 -15.53 -22.20
C SER A 284 -19.11 -16.26 -22.57
N ASP A 285 -17.95 -15.60 -22.49
CA ASP A 285 -16.64 -16.19 -22.78
C ASP A 285 -16.02 -16.88 -21.56
N LEU A 286 -16.61 -16.79 -20.36
CA LEU A 286 -16.04 -17.34 -19.12
C LEU A 286 -15.80 -18.86 -19.16
N GLU A 287 -16.60 -19.60 -19.89
CA GLU A 287 -16.49 -21.06 -20.02
C GLU A 287 -15.59 -21.51 -21.16
N ASN A 288 -15.13 -20.60 -22.02
CA ASN A 288 -14.25 -20.93 -23.14
C ASN A 288 -12.87 -21.31 -22.64
N LYS A 289 -12.31 -22.38 -23.18
CA LYS A 289 -11.01 -22.93 -22.73
C LYS A 289 -9.83 -22.01 -22.95
N ASP A 290 -9.90 -21.10 -23.91
CA ASP A 290 -8.83 -20.16 -24.27
C ASP A 290 -9.06 -18.74 -23.71
N THR A 291 -9.89 -18.63 -22.66
CA THR A 291 -10.12 -17.36 -21.96
C THR A 291 -9.10 -17.14 -20.85
N VAL A 292 -8.67 -15.89 -20.71
CA VAL A 292 -7.98 -15.38 -19.53
C VAL A 292 -9.00 -14.57 -18.71
N ILE A 293 -9.30 -15.00 -17.50
CA ILE A 293 -10.19 -14.31 -16.58
C ILE A 293 -9.32 -13.46 -15.65
N LEU A 294 -9.48 -12.15 -15.71
CA LEU A 294 -8.78 -11.23 -14.85
C LEU A 294 -9.66 -10.90 -13.65
N ILE A 295 -9.16 -11.22 -12.45
CA ILE A 295 -9.83 -10.95 -11.18
C ILE A 295 -8.94 -10.03 -10.34
N SER A 296 -9.56 -9.17 -9.54
CA SER A 296 -8.87 -8.39 -8.52
C SER A 296 -9.60 -8.47 -7.21
N ASP A 297 -8.88 -8.24 -6.15
CA ASP A 297 -9.49 -7.95 -4.86
C ASP A 297 -9.99 -6.50 -4.83
N GLU A 298 -10.95 -6.23 -3.98
CA GLU A 298 -11.30 -4.87 -3.63
C GLU A 298 -10.21 -4.33 -2.72
N LYS A 299 -9.61 -3.24 -3.13
CA LYS A 299 -8.45 -2.65 -2.46
C LYS A 299 -7.22 -3.60 -2.52
N GLU A 300 -6.17 -3.27 -1.80
CA GLU A 300 -4.94 -4.08 -1.77
C GLU A 300 -5.00 -5.25 -0.77
N LYS A 301 -6.19 -5.83 -0.55
CA LYS A 301 -6.37 -7.04 0.30
C LYS A 301 -6.11 -8.30 -0.53
N PRO A 302 -4.99 -9.00 -0.34
CA PRO A 302 -4.65 -10.13 -1.19
C PRO A 302 -5.55 -11.34 -0.97
N PHE A 303 -5.95 -11.98 -2.08
CA PHE A 303 -6.60 -13.27 -2.14
C PHE A 303 -8.06 -13.36 -1.67
N ASN A 304 -8.74 -12.29 -1.27
CA ASN A 304 -10.12 -12.39 -0.77
C ASN A 304 -11.09 -12.90 -1.85
N ASN A 305 -11.04 -12.34 -3.07
CA ASN A 305 -11.87 -12.80 -4.16
C ASN A 305 -11.45 -14.19 -4.66
N LEU A 306 -10.15 -14.46 -4.72
CA LEU A 306 -9.65 -15.77 -5.11
C LEU A 306 -10.09 -16.85 -4.10
N ASP A 307 -9.98 -16.60 -2.80
CA ASP A 307 -10.45 -17.48 -1.73
C ASP A 307 -11.95 -17.80 -1.87
N ARG A 308 -12.77 -16.77 -2.13
CA ARG A 308 -14.19 -16.94 -2.39
C ARG A 308 -14.48 -17.84 -3.61
N ILE A 309 -13.68 -17.71 -4.67
CA ILE A 309 -13.79 -18.53 -5.88
C ILE A 309 -13.37 -19.97 -5.58
N ILE A 310 -12.25 -20.18 -4.87
CA ILE A 310 -11.74 -21.49 -4.45
C ILE A 310 -12.79 -22.25 -3.61
N LYS A 311 -13.40 -21.57 -2.64
CA LYS A 311 -14.46 -22.12 -1.78
C LYS A 311 -15.80 -22.32 -2.50
N GLY A 312 -15.88 -22.00 -3.78
CA GLY A 312 -17.07 -22.19 -4.60
C GLY A 312 -18.22 -21.19 -4.32
N TYR A 313 -17.95 -20.10 -3.61
CA TYR A 313 -18.94 -19.07 -3.28
C TYR A 313 -19.15 -18.04 -4.39
N ASP A 314 -18.30 -18.04 -5.42
CA ASP A 314 -18.50 -17.15 -6.55
C ASP A 314 -19.68 -17.61 -7.44
N LYS A 315 -20.47 -16.62 -7.89
CA LYS A 315 -21.66 -16.88 -8.72
C LYS A 315 -21.32 -17.29 -10.15
N TYR A 316 -20.24 -16.74 -10.69
CA TYR A 316 -19.91 -16.82 -12.12
C TYR A 316 -18.75 -17.76 -12.40
N ILE A 317 -17.78 -17.81 -11.51
CA ILE A 317 -16.54 -18.57 -11.72
C ILE A 317 -16.55 -19.83 -10.84
N LYS A 318 -16.42 -20.98 -11.49
CA LYS A 318 -16.17 -22.28 -10.84
C LYS A 318 -14.85 -22.80 -11.35
N ILE A 319 -13.94 -23.16 -10.45
CA ILE A 319 -12.62 -23.71 -10.80
C ILE A 319 -12.81 -25.12 -11.35
N LYS A 320 -12.12 -25.45 -12.43
CA LYS A 320 -12.06 -26.76 -13.07
C LYS A 320 -10.65 -27.33 -12.89
N GLU A 321 -10.53 -28.64 -12.85
CA GLU A 321 -9.23 -29.34 -12.81
C GLU A 321 -8.30 -28.97 -13.98
N THR A 322 -8.87 -28.52 -15.10
CA THR A 322 -8.14 -28.05 -16.28
C THR A 322 -7.67 -26.61 -16.22
N ASP A 323 -8.11 -25.84 -15.23
CA ASP A 323 -7.78 -24.43 -15.10
C ASP A 323 -6.35 -24.22 -14.60
N THR A 324 -5.80 -23.08 -14.98
CA THR A 324 -4.57 -22.56 -14.36
C THR A 324 -4.89 -21.29 -13.61
N ILE A 325 -4.59 -21.28 -12.32
CA ILE A 325 -4.67 -20.08 -11.50
C ILE A 325 -3.31 -19.40 -11.52
N PHE A 326 -3.27 -18.19 -12.08
CA PHE A 326 -2.06 -17.41 -12.21
C PHE A 326 -2.04 -16.24 -11.22
N ILE A 327 -1.24 -16.38 -10.16
CA ILE A 327 -1.03 -15.32 -9.16
C ILE A 327 0.05 -14.39 -9.71
N THR A 328 -0.35 -13.20 -10.18
CA THR A 328 0.55 -12.28 -10.88
C THR A 328 1.40 -11.42 -9.96
N GLU A 329 1.19 -11.49 -8.66
CA GLU A 329 2.02 -10.81 -7.68
C GLU A 329 2.82 -11.82 -6.85
N PRO A 330 4.13 -11.62 -6.67
CA PRO A 330 4.92 -12.49 -5.80
C PRO A 330 4.49 -12.29 -4.34
N ALA A 331 4.60 -13.34 -3.53
CA ALA A 331 4.41 -13.21 -2.09
C ALA A 331 5.41 -12.18 -1.53
N TYR A 332 4.92 -11.26 -0.73
CA TYR A 332 5.70 -10.25 -0.02
C TYR A 332 5.64 -10.49 1.50
N PRO A 333 6.51 -9.84 2.30
CA PRO A 333 6.51 -10.02 3.75
C PRO A 333 5.13 -9.80 4.38
N GLY A 334 4.68 -10.77 5.18
CA GLY A 334 3.38 -10.76 5.86
C GLY A 334 2.28 -11.57 5.17
N ILE A 335 2.41 -11.94 3.87
CA ILE A 335 1.38 -12.76 3.19
C ILE A 335 1.87 -14.15 2.77
N GLU A 336 3.10 -14.53 3.10
CA GLU A 336 3.70 -15.80 2.64
C GLU A 336 2.88 -17.01 3.09
N LYS A 337 2.43 -17.02 4.35
CA LYS A 337 1.61 -18.10 4.91
C LYS A 337 0.29 -18.24 4.15
N ARG A 338 -0.41 -17.10 3.91
CA ARG A 338 -1.68 -17.09 3.19
C ARG A 338 -1.49 -17.51 1.73
N SER A 339 -0.42 -17.03 1.08
CA SER A 339 -0.08 -17.44 -0.28
C SER A 339 0.17 -18.95 -0.39
N ALA A 340 0.88 -19.55 0.57
CA ALA A 340 1.11 -21.00 0.60
C ALA A 340 -0.21 -21.76 0.75
N LEU A 341 -1.08 -21.35 1.68
CA LEU A 341 -2.40 -21.99 1.88
C LEU A 341 -3.27 -21.92 0.61
N ILE A 342 -3.34 -20.77 -0.05
CA ILE A 342 -4.08 -20.61 -1.31
C ILE A 342 -3.55 -21.56 -2.39
N MET A 343 -2.23 -21.71 -2.50
CA MET A 343 -1.61 -22.64 -3.46
C MET A 343 -2.01 -24.10 -3.16
N ASP A 344 -2.04 -24.50 -1.89
CA ASP A 344 -2.48 -25.83 -1.47
C ASP A 344 -3.97 -26.07 -1.77
N GLU A 345 -4.83 -25.09 -1.47
CA GLU A 345 -6.26 -25.18 -1.74
C GLU A 345 -6.55 -25.32 -3.24
N ILE A 346 -5.82 -24.60 -4.10
CA ILE A 346 -5.92 -24.72 -5.56
C ILE A 346 -5.51 -26.14 -6.00
N ALA A 347 -4.41 -26.66 -5.45
CA ALA A 347 -3.94 -28.02 -5.75
C ALA A 347 -4.95 -29.08 -5.31
N MET A 348 -5.62 -28.91 -4.16
CA MET A 348 -6.70 -29.80 -3.70
C MET A 348 -7.92 -29.83 -4.64
N LEU A 349 -8.16 -28.76 -5.39
CA LEU A 349 -9.19 -28.72 -6.44
C LEU A 349 -8.73 -29.39 -7.75
N GLY A 350 -7.49 -29.90 -7.82
CA GLY A 350 -6.92 -30.51 -9.01
C GLY A 350 -6.45 -29.49 -10.07
N ALA A 351 -6.60 -28.19 -9.82
CA ALA A 351 -6.19 -27.13 -10.75
C ALA A 351 -4.69 -26.84 -10.66
N ASN A 352 -4.13 -26.29 -11.75
CA ASN A 352 -2.73 -25.89 -11.77
C ASN A 352 -2.57 -24.49 -11.15
N ALA A 353 -1.62 -24.34 -10.22
CA ALA A 353 -1.29 -23.07 -9.61
C ALA A 353 0.09 -22.58 -10.08
N VAL A 354 0.16 -21.34 -10.56
CA VAL A 354 1.38 -20.69 -11.02
C VAL A 354 1.49 -19.33 -10.33
N SER A 355 2.62 -19.05 -9.70
CA SER A 355 2.87 -17.76 -9.06
C SER A 355 4.22 -17.17 -9.48
N LEU A 356 4.33 -15.84 -9.37
CA LEU A 356 5.60 -15.16 -9.51
C LEU A 356 6.50 -15.46 -8.29
N SER A 357 7.78 -15.60 -8.54
CA SER A 357 8.76 -15.85 -7.50
C SER A 357 9.18 -14.55 -6.82
N SER A 358 9.03 -14.42 -5.50
CA SER A 358 9.51 -13.28 -4.72
C SER A 358 11.03 -13.07 -4.76
N LYS A 359 11.79 -14.08 -5.20
CA LYS A 359 13.24 -13.97 -5.40
C LYS A 359 13.63 -13.43 -6.76
N LYS A 360 12.83 -13.73 -7.81
CA LYS A 360 13.15 -13.40 -9.21
C LYS A 360 12.34 -12.19 -9.73
N HIS A 361 11.16 -11.98 -9.21
CA HIS A 361 10.23 -10.96 -9.67
C HIS A 361 9.96 -10.00 -8.53
N LEU A 362 10.90 -9.08 -8.32
CA LEU A 362 10.74 -8.05 -7.29
C LEU A 362 9.54 -7.14 -7.65
N LEU A 363 8.88 -6.66 -6.62
CA LEU A 363 7.87 -5.61 -6.75
C LEU A 363 8.54 -4.27 -7.07
N HIS A 364 7.75 -3.25 -7.24
CA HIS A 364 8.11 -1.95 -7.79
C HIS A 364 8.76 -1.01 -6.76
N HIS A 365 9.70 -1.52 -5.95
CA HIS A 365 10.46 -0.76 -4.97
C HIS A 365 11.95 -0.82 -5.26
N ALA A 366 12.67 0.23 -4.84
CA ALA A 366 14.09 0.36 -5.06
C ALA A 366 14.89 -0.75 -4.36
N SER A 367 15.70 -1.47 -5.12
CA SER A 367 16.72 -2.38 -4.61
C SER A 367 18.02 -1.63 -4.35
N ARG A 368 19.02 -2.32 -3.85
CA ARG A 368 20.31 -1.75 -3.42
C ARG A 368 20.94 -0.83 -4.45
N GLU A 369 21.04 -1.25 -5.70
CA GLU A 369 21.68 -0.45 -6.75
C GLU A 369 20.81 0.72 -7.24
N ASP A 370 19.45 0.61 -7.14
CA ASP A 370 18.56 1.74 -7.39
C ASP A 370 18.77 2.83 -6.32
N LEU A 371 18.91 2.44 -5.06
CA LEU A 371 19.20 3.35 -3.95
C LEU A 371 20.58 4.02 -4.13
N MET A 372 21.61 3.25 -4.46
CA MET A 372 22.94 3.80 -4.75
C MET A 372 22.90 4.84 -5.88
N LEU A 373 22.16 4.55 -6.94
CA LEU A 373 22.00 5.49 -8.06
C LEU A 373 21.27 6.77 -7.64
N MET A 374 20.19 6.64 -6.86
CA MET A 374 19.43 7.80 -6.35
C MET A 374 20.32 8.68 -5.46
N ILE A 375 21.06 8.08 -4.54
CA ILE A 375 21.98 8.81 -3.64
C ILE A 375 23.06 9.52 -4.45
N ASN A 376 23.66 8.84 -5.44
CA ASN A 376 24.69 9.43 -6.30
C ASN A 376 24.16 10.60 -7.16
N LEU A 377 22.92 10.48 -7.68
CA LEU A 377 22.29 11.57 -8.44
C LEU A 377 22.00 12.78 -7.58
N MET A 378 21.54 12.56 -6.35
CA MET A 378 21.12 13.63 -5.43
C MET A 378 22.29 14.21 -4.63
N ASN A 379 23.33 13.43 -4.39
CA ASN A 379 24.51 13.81 -3.61
C ASN A 379 24.16 14.59 -2.31
N PRO A 380 23.31 14.00 -1.43
CA PRO A 380 22.76 14.71 -0.29
C PRO A 380 23.80 14.92 0.80
N LYS A 381 23.68 16.02 1.56
CA LYS A 381 24.48 16.23 2.76
C LYS A 381 24.07 15.28 3.88
N TYR A 382 22.76 15.08 4.06
CA TYR A 382 22.18 14.14 5.02
C TYR A 382 21.30 13.13 4.30
N TYR A 383 21.36 11.90 4.78
CA TYR A 383 20.56 10.81 4.24
C TYR A 383 19.60 10.26 5.30
N PHE A 384 18.34 10.09 4.94
CA PHE A 384 17.30 9.63 5.83
C PHE A 384 16.54 8.45 5.21
N PRO A 385 16.93 7.20 5.53
CA PRO A 385 16.14 6.04 5.20
C PRO A 385 14.74 6.17 5.82
N VAL A 386 13.71 6.05 4.99
CA VAL A 386 12.30 6.08 5.40
C VAL A 386 11.58 4.88 4.83
N LYS A 387 10.37 4.59 5.30
CA LYS A 387 9.57 3.46 4.85
C LYS A 387 10.26 2.10 5.07
N GLY A 388 9.46 1.06 5.24
CA GLY A 388 9.96 -0.28 5.53
C GLY A 388 10.22 -0.50 7.02
N GLU A 389 10.48 -1.75 7.39
CA GLU A 389 10.84 -2.14 8.75
C GLU A 389 12.23 -1.59 9.13
N TYR A 390 12.54 -1.54 10.42
CA TYR A 390 13.83 -1.04 10.90
C TYR A 390 15.04 -1.73 10.22
N ARG A 391 14.97 -3.04 10.01
CA ARG A 391 16.02 -3.79 9.28
C ARG A 391 16.24 -3.29 7.86
N ASN A 392 15.15 -2.91 7.16
CA ASN A 392 15.25 -2.36 5.80
C ASN A 392 15.90 -0.96 5.83
N GLN A 393 15.49 -0.13 6.80
CA GLN A 393 16.09 1.20 6.97
C GLN A 393 17.56 1.11 7.37
N TYR A 394 17.93 0.15 8.22
CA TYR A 394 19.32 -0.11 8.59
C TYR A 394 20.15 -0.55 7.38
N ALA A 395 19.65 -1.50 6.58
CA ALA A 395 20.30 -1.91 5.34
C ALA A 395 20.45 -0.75 4.35
N ASN A 396 19.46 0.13 4.26
CA ASN A 396 19.54 1.34 3.43
C ASN A 396 20.58 2.35 3.95
N ALA A 397 20.71 2.45 5.27
CA ALA A 397 21.79 3.25 5.89
C ALA A 397 23.19 2.69 5.54
N GLU A 398 23.35 1.35 5.55
CA GLU A 398 24.60 0.71 5.13
C GLU A 398 24.93 0.97 3.64
N VAL A 399 23.89 0.99 2.78
CA VAL A 399 24.05 1.38 1.37
C VAL A 399 24.61 2.79 1.26
N ALA A 400 24.07 3.74 2.02
CA ALA A 400 24.51 5.13 2.00
C ALA A 400 25.95 5.28 2.52
N GLU A 401 26.32 4.58 3.59
CA GLU A 401 27.66 4.55 4.15
C GLU A 401 28.67 3.97 3.15
N GLN A 402 28.31 2.86 2.47
CA GLN A 402 29.15 2.20 1.48
C GLN A 402 29.52 3.10 0.31
N ILE A 403 28.65 4.02 -0.08
CA ILE A 403 28.91 4.97 -1.17
C ILE A 403 29.43 6.32 -0.69
N GLY A 404 29.81 6.43 0.59
CA GLY A 404 30.59 7.53 1.13
C GLY A 404 29.81 8.61 1.89
N ILE A 405 28.54 8.40 2.23
CA ILE A 405 27.85 9.28 3.18
C ILE A 405 28.40 9.02 4.59
N PRO A 406 28.95 10.02 5.29
CA PRO A 406 29.43 9.84 6.66
C PRO A 406 28.33 9.33 7.59
N ARG A 407 28.68 8.40 8.50
CA ARG A 407 27.69 7.80 9.42
C ARG A 407 26.93 8.82 10.25
N GLU A 408 27.58 9.88 10.70
CA GLU A 408 26.98 10.99 11.44
C GLU A 408 25.99 11.83 10.61
N ASN A 409 25.98 11.67 9.28
CA ASN A 409 25.05 12.32 8.37
C ASN A 409 23.90 11.40 7.95
N ILE A 410 23.90 10.15 8.43
CA ILE A 410 22.82 9.18 8.17
C ILE A 410 21.88 9.21 9.37
N ILE A 411 20.60 9.48 9.10
CA ILE A 411 19.56 9.66 10.11
C ILE A 411 18.76 8.36 10.18
N LEU A 412 18.83 7.68 11.30
CA LEU A 412 17.94 6.57 11.65
C LEU A 412 17.10 7.02 12.82
N LYS A 413 15.79 7.05 12.66
CA LYS A 413 14.83 7.50 13.65
C LYS A 413 13.67 6.52 13.71
N GLU A 414 13.14 6.36 14.91
CA GLU A 414 11.88 5.66 15.12
C GLU A 414 10.69 6.58 14.82
N ASN A 415 9.53 5.98 14.77
CA ASN A 415 8.30 6.69 14.53
C ASN A 415 8.00 7.67 15.67
N GLY A 416 7.56 8.88 15.32
CA GLY A 416 7.38 9.97 16.27
C GLY A 416 8.66 10.76 16.57
N ASP A 417 9.84 10.23 16.28
CA ASP A 417 11.08 10.96 16.49
C ASP A 417 11.22 12.14 15.53
N VAL A 418 11.80 13.21 16.03
CA VAL A 418 12.03 14.44 15.27
C VAL A 418 13.50 14.57 14.89
N ALA A 419 13.76 14.72 13.59
CA ALA A 419 15.05 15.19 13.08
C ALA A 419 14.97 16.72 12.87
N GLU A 420 15.81 17.46 13.57
CA GLU A 420 15.80 18.92 13.52
C GLU A 420 17.05 19.45 12.83
N PHE A 421 16.87 20.44 11.95
CA PHE A 421 17.95 21.14 11.27
C PHE A 421 17.90 22.63 11.61
N ILE A 422 19.03 23.16 12.04
CA ILE A 422 19.22 24.60 12.29
C ILE A 422 20.29 25.12 11.38
N LYS A 423 19.95 26.06 10.49
CA LYS A 423 20.89 26.62 9.48
C LYS A 423 21.60 25.54 8.68
N GLY A 424 20.85 24.53 8.22
CA GLY A 424 21.35 23.44 7.41
C GLY A 424 22.31 22.47 8.14
N LYS A 425 22.26 22.40 9.47
CA LYS A 425 22.99 21.43 10.30
C LYS A 425 22.00 20.61 11.13
N LEU A 426 22.18 19.29 11.10
CA LEU A 426 21.45 18.36 11.95
C LEU A 426 21.79 18.64 13.41
N THR A 427 20.76 18.68 14.26
CA THR A 427 20.91 18.83 15.73
C THR A 427 20.54 17.51 16.40
N ASP A 428 21.02 17.33 17.64
CA ASP A 428 20.65 16.19 18.49
C ASP A 428 19.29 16.48 19.17
N SER A 429 18.22 16.48 18.38
CA SER A 429 16.87 16.63 18.90
C SER A 429 16.44 15.33 19.60
N LYS A 430 15.94 15.46 20.83
CA LYS A 430 15.30 14.41 21.60
C LYS A 430 13.77 14.57 21.62
N GLU A 431 13.25 15.45 20.78
CA GLU A 431 11.81 15.65 20.67
C GLU A 431 11.19 14.40 20.07
N HIS A 432 10.18 13.89 20.75
CA HIS A 432 9.35 12.77 20.30
C HIS A 432 7.88 13.20 20.34
N ILE A 433 7.15 12.83 19.31
CA ILE A 433 5.70 13.06 19.23
C ILE A 433 5.05 11.70 19.36
N GLU A 434 4.15 11.59 20.32
CA GLU A 434 3.34 10.39 20.48
C GLU A 434 2.55 10.14 19.20
N VAL A 435 2.76 8.97 18.62
CA VAL A 435 2.15 8.52 17.38
C VAL A 435 1.55 7.15 17.64
N ASP A 436 0.26 7.12 17.86
CA ASP A 436 -0.51 5.90 17.95
C ASP A 436 -1.09 5.53 16.59
N GLN A 437 -1.61 4.34 16.47
CA GLN A 437 -2.40 3.94 15.31
C GLN A 437 -3.89 4.08 15.62
N ILE A 438 -4.66 4.36 14.56
CA ILE A 438 -6.12 4.35 14.64
C ILE A 438 -6.59 3.11 13.88
N LEU A 439 -7.26 2.24 14.60
CA LEU A 439 -7.88 1.03 14.04
C LEU A 439 -9.27 1.38 13.56
N ILE A 440 -9.56 1.02 12.31
CA ILE A 440 -10.85 1.31 11.68
C ILE A 440 -11.63 0.01 11.50
N ASP A 441 -12.86 -0.01 12.04
CA ASP A 441 -13.84 -1.08 11.91
C ASP A 441 -15.17 -0.47 11.41
N GLY A 442 -15.53 -0.75 10.17
CA GLY A 442 -16.70 -0.15 9.54
C GLY A 442 -16.61 1.36 9.38
N LYS A 443 -17.70 2.06 9.68
CA LYS A 443 -17.78 3.53 9.60
C LYS A 443 -17.45 4.24 10.91
N SER A 444 -17.14 3.50 11.98
CA SER A 444 -16.83 4.09 13.28
C SER A 444 -15.34 4.35 13.41
N GLN A 445 -14.95 5.63 13.43
CA GLN A 445 -13.59 6.01 13.80
C GLN A 445 -13.37 5.76 15.28
N GLY A 446 -12.41 4.88 15.61
CA GLY A 446 -11.57 5.10 16.74
C GLY A 446 -12.11 4.79 18.13
N ASP A 447 -12.83 3.67 18.37
CA ASP A 447 -13.05 3.24 19.76
C ASP A 447 -12.80 1.73 19.98
N ILE A 448 -11.94 1.16 19.15
CA ILE A 448 -11.44 -0.20 19.40
C ILE A 448 -10.18 -0.05 20.28
N GLY A 449 -10.41 0.15 21.58
CA GLY A 449 -9.31 0.16 22.55
C GLY A 449 -8.74 -1.25 22.76
N ASP A 450 -7.54 -1.33 23.33
CA ASP A 450 -6.83 -2.60 23.66
C ASP A 450 -7.71 -3.61 24.40
N LEU A 451 -8.65 -3.14 25.20
CA LEU A 451 -9.58 -4.00 25.94
C LEU A 451 -10.52 -4.75 24.98
N VAL A 452 -11.07 -4.06 23.97
CA VAL A 452 -11.96 -4.66 22.98
C VAL A 452 -11.21 -5.67 22.11
N LEU A 453 -9.96 -5.37 21.75
CA LEU A 453 -9.12 -6.31 21.00
C LEU A 453 -8.82 -7.56 21.80
N LYS A 454 -8.43 -7.42 23.07
CA LYS A 454 -8.21 -8.56 23.99
C LYS A 454 -9.48 -9.38 24.19
N ASP A 455 -10.64 -8.74 24.30
CA ASP A 455 -11.92 -9.43 24.38
C ASP A 455 -12.23 -10.21 23.10
N ARG A 456 -11.99 -9.61 21.90
CA ARG A 456 -12.15 -10.28 20.60
C ARG A 456 -11.22 -11.48 20.45
N GLU A 457 -9.94 -11.33 20.83
CA GLU A 457 -8.95 -12.40 20.83
C GLU A 457 -9.38 -13.54 21.76
N MET A 458 -9.75 -13.21 23.00
CA MET A 458 -10.21 -14.19 23.99
C MET A 458 -11.48 -14.91 23.53
N LEU A 459 -12.44 -14.21 22.93
CA LEU A 459 -13.65 -14.81 22.37
C LEU A 459 -13.34 -15.68 21.13
N GLY A 460 -12.37 -15.28 20.31
CA GLY A 460 -11.91 -16.04 19.15
C GLY A 460 -11.20 -17.34 19.53
N GLU A 461 -10.39 -17.32 20.60
CA GLU A 461 -9.66 -18.49 21.06
C GLU A 461 -10.49 -19.44 21.92
N ASN A 462 -11.36 -18.91 22.78
CA ASN A 462 -12.07 -19.71 23.79
C ASN A 462 -13.57 -19.87 23.53
N GLY A 463 -14.14 -19.03 22.66
CA GLY A 463 -15.57 -18.95 22.46
C GLY A 463 -16.34 -18.36 23.63
N ILE A 464 -17.67 -18.40 23.54
CA ILE A 464 -18.58 -17.90 24.58
C ILE A 464 -19.69 -18.90 24.90
N VAL A 465 -20.00 -19.04 26.16
CA VAL A 465 -21.18 -19.77 26.67
C VAL A 465 -22.05 -18.82 27.43
N ILE A 466 -23.30 -18.70 27.06
CA ILE A 466 -24.32 -17.90 27.73
C ILE A 466 -25.33 -18.83 28.34
N ILE A 467 -25.49 -18.75 29.65
CA ILE A 467 -26.49 -19.54 30.39
C ILE A 467 -27.56 -18.57 30.93
N SER A 468 -28.80 -18.82 30.56
CA SER A 468 -29.96 -18.01 31.00
C SER A 468 -30.90 -18.87 31.83
N CYS A 469 -31.25 -18.41 33.02
CA CYS A 469 -32.26 -19.05 33.86
C CYS A 469 -33.13 -18.01 34.62
N THR A 470 -34.36 -18.40 34.88
CA THR A 470 -35.28 -17.61 35.71
C THR A 470 -35.34 -18.17 37.12
N LEU A 471 -35.04 -17.33 38.11
CA LEU A 471 -35.04 -17.71 39.54
C LEU A 471 -36.17 -17.07 40.28
N ASP A 472 -36.78 -17.78 41.25
CA ASP A 472 -37.67 -17.16 42.24
C ASP A 472 -36.86 -16.21 43.12
N LYS A 473 -37.38 -15.01 43.32
CA LYS A 473 -36.71 -13.97 44.07
C LYS A 473 -36.47 -14.32 45.56
N GLN A 474 -37.41 -15.05 46.17
CA GLN A 474 -37.40 -15.39 47.58
C GLN A 474 -36.70 -16.73 47.87
N THR A 475 -37.12 -17.77 47.17
CA THR A 475 -36.62 -19.13 47.40
C THR A 475 -35.32 -19.46 46.64
N LYS A 476 -35.02 -18.67 45.58
CA LYS A 476 -33.88 -18.91 44.65
C LYS A 476 -34.02 -20.17 43.81
N ASP A 477 -35.18 -20.77 43.80
CA ASP A 477 -35.47 -21.93 42.97
C ASP A 477 -35.52 -21.57 41.47
N ILE A 478 -35.08 -22.50 40.61
CA ILE A 478 -35.14 -22.30 39.17
C ILE A 478 -36.55 -22.47 38.68
N LEU A 479 -37.17 -21.39 38.20
CA LEU A 479 -38.54 -21.35 37.67
C LEU A 479 -38.58 -21.67 36.19
N GLY A 480 -37.48 -21.50 35.44
CA GLY A 480 -37.37 -21.77 34.03
C GLY A 480 -35.91 -21.75 33.56
N GLY A 481 -35.59 -22.52 32.53
CA GLY A 481 -34.24 -22.77 32.05
C GLY A 481 -33.57 -23.93 32.79
N PRO A 482 -32.22 -24.07 32.74
CA PRO A 482 -31.30 -23.20 32.02
C PRO A 482 -31.40 -23.32 30.50
N GLU A 483 -31.37 -22.20 29.79
CA GLU A 483 -31.13 -22.16 28.35
C GLU A 483 -29.65 -21.87 28.11
N ILE A 484 -29.01 -22.66 27.26
CA ILE A 484 -27.58 -22.56 26.99
C ILE A 484 -27.39 -22.16 25.52
N LEU A 485 -26.71 -21.05 25.29
CA LEU A 485 -26.27 -20.60 23.99
C LEU A 485 -24.75 -20.60 23.91
N THR A 486 -24.17 -21.28 22.92
CA THR A 486 -22.72 -21.29 22.72
C THR A 486 -22.37 -20.67 21.36
N ARG A 487 -21.21 -20.00 21.28
CA ARG A 487 -20.61 -19.52 20.04
C ARG A 487 -19.08 -19.73 20.12
N GLY A 488 -18.53 -20.46 19.14
CA GLY A 488 -17.09 -20.74 19.08
C GLY A 488 -16.53 -21.62 20.21
N PHE A 489 -17.36 -22.11 21.13
CA PHE A 489 -16.90 -22.91 22.27
C PHE A 489 -16.92 -24.42 21.97
N VAL A 490 -18.04 -24.95 21.47
CA VAL A 490 -18.21 -26.37 21.12
C VAL A 490 -19.14 -26.50 19.92
N TYR A 491 -18.87 -27.47 19.05
CA TYR A 491 -19.81 -27.82 17.98
C TYR A 491 -20.95 -28.68 18.55
N VAL A 492 -22.10 -28.08 18.77
CA VAL A 492 -23.26 -28.67 19.50
C VAL A 492 -23.73 -30.01 18.92
N LYS A 493 -23.51 -30.30 17.63
CA LYS A 493 -23.89 -31.59 17.02
C LYS A 493 -22.99 -32.78 17.44
N GLU A 494 -21.78 -32.50 17.98
CA GLU A 494 -20.82 -33.51 18.37
C GLU A 494 -20.73 -33.70 19.92
N SER A 495 -21.44 -32.86 20.68
CA SER A 495 -21.39 -32.84 22.14
C SER A 495 -22.77 -33.13 22.74
N GLN A 496 -23.31 -34.33 22.43
CA GLN A 496 -24.59 -34.74 23.01
C GLN A 496 -24.50 -35.08 24.51
N ASP A 497 -23.30 -35.17 25.09
CA ASP A 497 -23.04 -35.48 26.48
C ASP A 497 -22.60 -34.31 27.36
N LEU A 498 -22.68 -33.07 26.84
CA LEU A 498 -22.49 -31.80 27.53
C LEU A 498 -23.82 -31.12 27.73
#